data_8d40e4b8d350820afa5205e300508585
#
_entry.id   8d40e4b8d350820afa5205e300508585
#
_cell.length_a   1.000
_cell.length_b   1.000
_cell.length_c   1.000
_cell.angle_alpha   90.00
_cell.angle_beta   90.00
_cell.angle_gamma   90.00
#
_symmetry.space_group_name_H-M   'P 1'
#
loop_
_entity.id
_entity.type
_entity.pdbx_description
1 polymer ?
#
loop_
_entity_poly.entity_id
_entity_poly.type
_entity_poly.pdbx_seq_one_letter_code
_entity_poly.pdbx_strand_id
1 'polypeptide(L)'
;MTINGVSVVDFAAVLLATGLLRAVPLVVAGIGEAVAERAGLLNLGIEGMMLSGCFFGFWAAYESDSLLIGMAAAVGAGLVLALLFGWLAITLKIDQILIGLAITIAGSGLTGYLFRDQFGGRNVAVDVNTSKIHVPWLKEIPVIGPALFEQQPLFYVSWALVPIVAWVLFRTRFGLQVRGAGEAPVAVDAAGVSVDRVRYAAIAIGGALAGFAGGFLCVADVGIFTTNMTVGQGFIALALAMVGNWSPWRIAVGAIVFGLLRSMGDGLQILGVNVRPEFLAMLPYLGVILAMVLLAGRTRLPAALATPYRRGAR
;
A
#
# COMPACT_ATOMS: atom_id res chain seq x y z
N MET A 1 -21.05 -23.00 -19.48
CA MET A 1 -20.21 -22.64 -20.60
C MET A 1 -18.77 -22.84 -20.13
N THR A 2 -17.99 -23.67 -20.78
CA THR A 2 -16.60 -23.98 -20.40
C THR A 2 -15.66 -23.51 -21.51
N ILE A 3 -14.57 -22.86 -21.12
CA ILE A 3 -13.48 -22.44 -22.02
C ILE A 3 -12.25 -23.27 -21.64
N ASN A 4 -11.72 -24.06 -22.56
CA ASN A 4 -10.60 -24.99 -22.32
C ASN A 4 -10.79 -25.93 -21.11
N GLY A 5 -12.02 -26.38 -20.83
CA GLY A 5 -12.34 -27.28 -19.72
C GLY A 5 -12.55 -26.58 -18.36
N VAL A 6 -12.35 -25.26 -18.27
CA VAL A 6 -12.60 -24.46 -17.07
C VAL A 6 -13.99 -23.83 -17.16
N SER A 7 -14.79 -23.93 -16.09
CA SER A 7 -16.08 -23.24 -16.01
C SER A 7 -15.86 -21.72 -15.99
N VAL A 8 -16.66 -20.97 -16.75
CA VAL A 8 -16.61 -19.49 -16.74
C VAL A 8 -16.87 -18.94 -15.35
N VAL A 9 -17.69 -19.61 -14.56
CA VAL A 9 -17.99 -19.22 -13.16
C VAL A 9 -16.75 -19.40 -12.27
N ASP A 10 -16.06 -20.54 -12.39
CA ASP A 10 -14.85 -20.80 -11.61
C ASP A 10 -13.72 -19.85 -12.00
N PHE A 11 -13.58 -19.58 -13.29
CA PHE A 11 -12.61 -18.59 -13.78
C PHE A 11 -12.89 -17.19 -13.21
N ALA A 12 -14.14 -16.73 -13.24
CA ALA A 12 -14.53 -15.44 -12.67
C ALA A 12 -14.31 -15.39 -11.16
N ALA A 13 -14.59 -16.50 -10.45
CA ALA A 13 -14.35 -16.61 -9.01
C ALA A 13 -12.87 -16.49 -8.66
N VAL A 14 -12.00 -17.20 -9.35
CA VAL A 14 -10.54 -17.14 -9.16
C VAL A 14 -10.02 -15.74 -9.50
N LEU A 15 -10.46 -15.16 -10.61
CA LEU A 15 -10.05 -13.83 -11.05
C LEU A 15 -10.44 -12.76 -10.01
N LEU A 16 -11.64 -12.83 -9.46
CA LEU A 16 -12.10 -11.90 -8.43
C LEU A 16 -11.34 -12.11 -7.12
N ALA A 17 -11.16 -13.36 -6.68
CA ALA A 17 -10.45 -13.71 -5.45
C ALA A 17 -8.99 -13.23 -5.48
N THR A 18 -8.26 -13.56 -6.55
CA THR A 18 -6.86 -13.15 -6.72
C THR A 18 -6.73 -11.64 -6.95
N GLY A 19 -7.67 -11.04 -7.69
CA GLY A 19 -7.70 -9.60 -7.92
C GLY A 19 -7.89 -8.81 -6.62
N LEU A 20 -8.81 -9.23 -5.75
CA LEU A 20 -9.01 -8.61 -4.44
C LEU A 20 -7.82 -8.81 -3.50
N LEU A 21 -7.17 -9.97 -3.53
CA LEU A 21 -5.96 -10.25 -2.74
C LEU A 21 -4.80 -9.35 -3.19
N ARG A 22 -4.57 -9.24 -4.50
CA ARG A 22 -3.52 -8.37 -5.08
C ARG A 22 -3.80 -6.87 -4.95
N ALA A 23 -5.04 -6.48 -4.70
CA ALA A 23 -5.40 -5.11 -4.39
C ALA A 23 -4.96 -4.68 -2.98
N VAL A 24 -4.80 -5.64 -2.04
CA VAL A 24 -4.51 -5.35 -0.62
C VAL A 24 -3.29 -4.46 -0.41
N PRO A 25 -2.10 -4.75 -0.96
CA PRO A 25 -0.94 -3.90 -0.74
C PRO A 25 -1.18 -2.45 -1.20
N LEU A 26 -1.85 -2.27 -2.32
CA LEU A 26 -2.16 -0.96 -2.89
C LEU A 26 -3.20 -0.19 -2.07
N VAL A 27 -4.24 -0.88 -1.59
CA VAL A 27 -5.25 -0.27 -0.71
C VAL A 27 -4.59 0.24 0.55
N VAL A 28 -3.82 -0.62 1.25
CA VAL A 28 -3.26 -0.28 2.56
C VAL A 28 -2.21 0.82 2.45
N ALA A 29 -1.29 0.71 1.49
CA ALA A 29 -0.30 1.75 1.23
C ALA A 29 -0.98 3.06 0.79
N GLY A 30 -1.97 3.00 -0.10
CA GLY A 30 -2.67 4.18 -0.63
C GLY A 30 -3.50 4.93 0.41
N ILE A 31 -4.19 4.22 1.33
CA ILE A 31 -4.90 4.90 2.43
C ILE A 31 -3.92 5.50 3.45
N GLY A 32 -2.76 4.87 3.66
CA GLY A 32 -1.67 5.42 4.46
C GLY A 32 -1.12 6.71 3.87
N GLU A 33 -0.83 6.70 2.57
CA GLU A 33 -0.36 7.86 1.83
C GLU A 33 -1.40 9.00 1.84
N ALA A 34 -2.68 8.66 1.71
CA ALA A 34 -3.74 9.66 1.80
C ALA A 34 -3.75 10.39 3.15
N VAL A 35 -3.37 9.74 4.25
CA VAL A 35 -3.23 10.40 5.57
C VAL A 35 -2.03 11.34 5.57
N ALA A 36 -0.89 10.93 5.03
CA ALA A 36 0.34 11.75 4.96
C ALA A 36 0.14 12.97 4.05
N GLU A 37 -0.38 12.79 2.83
CA GLU A 37 -0.61 13.86 1.88
C GLU A 37 -1.69 14.86 2.36
N ARG A 38 -2.73 14.36 3.05
CA ARG A 38 -3.73 15.23 3.68
C ARG A 38 -3.17 16.10 4.81
N ALA A 39 -2.03 15.73 5.39
CA ALA A 39 -1.29 16.56 6.33
C ALA A 39 -0.29 17.52 5.66
N GLY A 40 -0.18 17.49 4.33
CA GLY A 40 0.73 18.30 3.54
C GLY A 40 2.10 17.68 3.33
N LEU A 41 2.25 16.35 3.51
CA LEU A 41 3.50 15.63 3.31
C LEU A 41 3.41 14.75 2.06
N LEU A 42 4.28 14.99 1.08
CA LEU A 42 4.42 14.18 -0.13
C LEU A 42 5.51 13.13 0.08
N ASN A 43 5.13 11.88 0.29
CA ASN A 43 6.05 10.82 0.65
C ASN A 43 6.40 9.91 -0.52
N LEU A 44 7.33 10.33 -1.38
CA LEU A 44 7.89 9.47 -2.44
C LEU A 44 8.73 8.29 -1.89
N GLY A 45 9.03 8.28 -0.58
CA GLY A 45 9.70 7.18 0.09
C GLY A 45 8.84 5.95 0.38
N ILE A 46 7.55 6.02 0.06
CA ILE A 46 6.60 4.93 0.31
C ILE A 46 7.04 3.60 -0.32
N GLU A 47 7.64 3.62 -1.51
CA GLU A 47 8.19 2.43 -2.16
C GLU A 47 9.31 1.79 -1.32
N GLY A 48 10.25 2.60 -0.82
CA GLY A 48 11.31 2.13 0.07
C GLY A 48 10.80 1.62 1.41
N MET A 49 9.75 2.25 1.96
CA MET A 49 9.08 1.80 3.19
C MET A 49 8.37 0.46 3.00
N MET A 50 7.66 0.28 1.88
CA MET A 50 7.03 -0.99 1.51
C MET A 50 8.08 -2.09 1.32
N LEU A 51 9.15 -1.81 0.57
CA LEU A 51 10.20 -2.79 0.30
C LEU A 51 10.96 -3.19 1.58
N SER A 52 11.21 -2.24 2.47
CA SER A 52 11.77 -2.52 3.80
C SER A 52 10.80 -3.37 4.64
N GLY A 53 9.51 -3.06 4.59
CA GLY A 53 8.46 -3.90 5.20
C GLY A 53 8.44 -5.32 4.65
N CYS A 54 8.61 -5.50 3.33
CA CYS A 54 8.75 -6.82 2.70
C CYS A 54 9.93 -7.59 3.31
N PHE A 55 11.13 -6.99 3.32
CA PHE A 55 12.35 -7.68 3.73
C PHE A 55 12.35 -7.98 5.24
N PHE A 56 12.16 -6.97 6.08
CA PHE A 56 12.22 -7.16 7.54
C PHE A 56 11.06 -8.01 8.05
N GLY A 57 9.89 -7.91 7.41
CA GLY A 57 8.77 -8.81 7.67
C GLY A 57 9.08 -10.25 7.32
N PHE A 58 9.65 -10.48 6.15
CA PHE A 58 10.09 -11.79 5.70
C PHE A 58 11.16 -12.38 6.63
N TRP A 59 12.21 -11.62 6.92
CA TRP A 59 13.31 -12.08 7.76
C TRP A 59 12.81 -12.44 9.17
N ALA A 60 12.02 -11.57 9.80
CA ALA A 60 11.48 -11.84 11.12
C ALA A 60 10.50 -13.04 11.14
N ALA A 61 9.70 -13.20 10.08
CA ALA A 61 8.82 -14.36 9.95
C ALA A 61 9.61 -15.66 9.75
N TYR A 62 10.69 -15.61 8.98
CA TYR A 62 11.59 -16.75 8.75
C TYR A 62 12.28 -17.21 10.04
N GLU A 63 12.80 -16.29 10.84
CA GLU A 63 13.52 -16.62 12.09
C GLU A 63 12.58 -17.09 13.22
N SER A 64 11.33 -16.62 13.21
CA SER A 64 10.38 -16.85 14.30
C SER A 64 9.28 -17.87 13.98
N ASP A 65 9.16 -18.32 12.74
CA ASP A 65 8.03 -19.10 12.22
C ASP A 65 6.66 -18.50 12.56
N SER A 66 6.62 -17.16 12.70
CA SER A 66 5.43 -16.43 13.16
C SER A 66 5.02 -15.31 12.21
N LEU A 67 3.82 -15.41 11.65
CA LEU A 67 3.21 -14.38 10.84
C LEU A 67 3.07 -13.04 11.61
N LEU A 68 2.69 -13.10 12.89
CA LEU A 68 2.48 -11.87 13.69
C LEU A 68 3.79 -11.13 13.95
N ILE A 69 4.87 -11.85 14.24
CA ILE A 69 6.20 -11.25 14.45
C ILE A 69 6.69 -10.66 13.11
N GLY A 70 6.53 -11.38 12.01
CA GLY A 70 6.84 -10.86 10.67
C GLY A 70 6.08 -9.58 10.34
N MET A 71 4.77 -9.56 10.58
CA MET A 71 3.95 -8.36 10.32
C MET A 71 4.31 -7.20 11.25
N ALA A 72 4.63 -7.47 12.53
CA ALA A 72 5.08 -6.43 13.46
C ALA A 72 6.42 -5.82 13.02
N ALA A 73 7.36 -6.65 12.57
CA ALA A 73 8.65 -6.19 12.03
C ALA A 73 8.47 -5.39 10.74
N ALA A 74 7.56 -5.80 9.85
CA ALA A 74 7.23 -5.06 8.64
C ALA A 74 6.68 -3.65 8.94
N VAL A 75 5.71 -3.57 9.86
CA VAL A 75 5.15 -2.29 10.34
C VAL A 75 6.24 -1.44 11.00
N GLY A 76 7.08 -2.04 11.83
CA GLY A 76 8.20 -1.37 12.50
C GLY A 76 9.20 -0.78 11.51
N ALA A 77 9.58 -1.52 10.47
CA ALA A 77 10.50 -1.06 9.43
C ALA A 77 9.94 0.14 8.66
N GLY A 78 8.67 0.07 8.24
CA GLY A 78 7.99 1.19 7.59
C GLY A 78 7.90 2.42 8.49
N LEU A 79 7.56 2.23 9.78
CA LEU A 79 7.48 3.30 10.79
C LEU A 79 8.84 3.99 11.02
N VAL A 80 9.92 3.23 11.14
CA VAL A 80 11.28 3.79 11.33
C VAL A 80 11.66 4.68 10.15
N LEU A 81 11.45 4.22 8.91
CA LEU A 81 11.75 5.03 7.73
C LEU A 81 10.83 6.25 7.61
N ALA A 82 9.56 6.13 8.02
CA ALA A 82 8.63 7.26 8.05
C ALA A 82 9.03 8.31 9.09
N LEU A 83 9.51 7.91 10.27
CA LEU A 83 10.02 8.83 11.28
C LEU A 83 11.31 9.50 10.81
N LEU A 84 12.20 8.78 10.11
CA LEU A 84 13.38 9.36 9.47
C LEU A 84 12.96 10.40 8.41
N PHE A 85 12.00 10.06 7.53
CA PHE A 85 11.41 11.01 6.58
C PHE A 85 10.87 12.25 7.30
N GLY A 86 10.08 12.05 8.34
CA GLY A 86 9.49 13.12 9.14
C GLY A 86 10.55 14.03 9.77
N TRP A 87 11.61 13.45 10.31
CA TRP A 87 12.72 14.23 10.88
C TRP A 87 13.40 15.11 9.84
N LEU A 88 13.68 14.56 8.65
CA LEU A 88 14.32 15.31 7.56
C LEU A 88 13.37 16.36 6.97
N ALA A 89 12.09 16.02 6.71
CA ALA A 89 11.14 16.87 6.03
C ALA A 89 10.48 17.92 6.95
N ILE A 90 10.14 17.55 8.19
CA ILE A 90 9.41 18.43 9.11
C ILE A 90 10.36 19.24 9.97
N THR A 91 11.37 18.59 10.57
CA THR A 91 12.31 19.27 11.49
C THR A 91 13.41 19.99 10.73
N LEU A 92 14.11 19.30 9.82
CA LEU A 92 15.20 19.89 9.03
C LEU A 92 14.70 20.68 7.81
N LYS A 93 13.43 20.49 7.42
CA LYS A 93 12.77 21.21 6.32
C LYS A 93 13.46 21.03 4.97
N ILE A 94 14.04 19.86 4.75
CA ILE A 94 14.66 19.46 3.49
C ILE A 94 13.53 19.14 2.49
N ASP A 95 13.83 19.25 1.22
CA ASP A 95 12.88 18.92 0.14
C ASP A 95 12.37 17.48 0.24
N GLN A 96 11.05 17.33 0.29
CA GLN A 96 10.36 16.05 0.54
C GLN A 96 10.54 15.06 -0.61
N ILE A 97 10.66 15.56 -1.85
CA ILE A 97 10.85 14.75 -3.04
C ILE A 97 12.24 14.10 -2.99
N LEU A 98 13.27 14.89 -2.68
CA LEU A 98 14.65 14.41 -2.56
C LEU A 98 14.79 13.38 -1.45
N ILE A 99 14.19 13.65 -0.28
CA ILE A 99 14.20 12.70 0.85
C ILE A 99 13.51 11.39 0.47
N GLY A 100 12.32 11.50 -0.15
CA GLY A 100 11.55 10.32 -0.54
C GLY A 100 12.31 9.43 -1.52
N LEU A 101 12.93 10.02 -2.54
CA LEU A 101 13.77 9.28 -3.50
C LEU A 101 14.99 8.66 -2.81
N ALA A 102 15.65 9.40 -1.91
CA ALA A 102 16.79 8.87 -1.15
C ALA A 102 16.39 7.66 -0.29
N ILE A 103 15.24 7.72 0.40
CA ILE A 103 14.71 6.59 1.19
C ILE A 103 14.37 5.41 0.29
N THR A 104 13.82 5.64 -0.88
CA THR A 104 13.50 4.57 -1.83
C THR A 104 14.77 3.87 -2.31
N ILE A 105 15.80 4.63 -2.70
CA ILE A 105 17.08 4.08 -3.15
C ILE A 105 17.79 3.35 -1.99
N ALA A 106 17.82 3.97 -0.81
CA ALA A 106 18.43 3.37 0.38
C ALA A 106 17.69 2.08 0.79
N GLY A 107 16.35 2.08 0.79
CA GLY A 107 15.53 0.90 1.09
C GLY A 107 15.81 -0.24 0.11
N SER A 108 15.85 0.04 -1.20
CA SER A 108 16.17 -0.94 -2.23
C SER A 108 17.60 -1.49 -2.09
N GLY A 109 18.59 -0.61 -1.90
CA GLY A 109 19.98 -1.00 -1.73
C GLY A 109 20.20 -1.82 -0.46
N LEU A 110 19.68 -1.36 0.68
CA LEU A 110 19.84 -2.03 1.96
C LEU A 110 19.18 -3.41 1.97
N THR A 111 17.92 -3.51 1.54
CA THR A 111 17.20 -4.80 1.53
C THR A 111 17.83 -5.78 0.57
N GLY A 112 18.29 -5.32 -0.61
CA GLY A 112 19.01 -6.17 -1.57
C GLY A 112 20.37 -6.62 -1.07
N TYR A 113 21.10 -5.78 -0.33
CA TYR A 113 22.37 -6.14 0.31
C TYR A 113 22.14 -7.18 1.42
N LEU A 114 21.25 -6.90 2.37
CA LEU A 114 20.96 -7.79 3.50
C LEU A 114 20.40 -9.14 3.04
N PHE A 115 19.58 -9.16 1.99
CA PHE A 115 19.08 -10.41 1.43
C PHE A 115 20.19 -11.29 0.88
N ARG A 116 21.17 -10.71 0.19
CA ARG A 116 22.35 -11.45 -0.29
C ARG A 116 23.24 -11.91 0.84
N ASP A 117 23.44 -11.07 1.85
CA ASP A 117 24.29 -11.36 2.99
C ASP A 117 23.71 -12.49 3.85
N GLN A 118 22.41 -12.41 4.22
CA GLN A 118 21.77 -13.37 5.12
C GLN A 118 21.34 -14.67 4.44
N PHE A 119 20.89 -14.59 3.18
CA PHE A 119 20.29 -15.73 2.47
C PHE A 119 21.13 -16.19 1.26
N GLY A 120 22.30 -15.59 1.02
CA GLY A 120 23.15 -15.92 -0.13
C GLY A 120 22.48 -15.69 -1.49
N GLY A 121 21.43 -14.85 -1.54
CA GLY A 121 20.61 -14.62 -2.73
C GLY A 121 19.71 -15.81 -3.12
N ARG A 122 19.56 -16.80 -2.26
CA ARG A 122 18.68 -17.96 -2.51
C ARG A 122 17.24 -17.60 -2.16
N ASN A 123 16.31 -18.02 -3.02
CA ASN A 123 14.88 -17.92 -2.72
C ASN A 123 14.51 -18.94 -1.64
N VAL A 124 14.41 -18.48 -0.40
CA VAL A 124 13.93 -19.25 0.73
C VAL A 124 12.46 -18.95 0.91
N ALA A 125 11.63 -19.98 1.10
CA ALA A 125 10.23 -19.80 1.40
C ALA A 125 10.00 -19.71 2.91
N VAL A 126 9.08 -18.85 3.32
CA VAL A 126 8.57 -18.81 4.69
C VAL A 126 7.26 -19.58 4.71
N ASP A 127 7.23 -20.68 5.45
CA ASP A 127 6.01 -21.49 5.64
C ASP A 127 5.29 -21.04 6.92
N VAL A 128 4.76 -19.81 6.89
CA VAL A 128 3.89 -19.36 7.98
C VAL A 128 2.46 -19.79 7.69
N ASN A 129 1.85 -20.42 8.66
CA ASN A 129 0.48 -20.91 8.56
C ASN A 129 -0.50 -19.73 8.37
N THR A 130 -0.85 -19.49 7.13
CA THR A 130 -1.88 -18.53 6.71
C THR A 130 -3.20 -19.26 6.45
N SER A 131 -3.69 -20.01 7.43
CA SER A 131 -4.94 -20.77 7.30
C SER A 131 -6.08 -19.84 6.87
N LYS A 132 -6.76 -20.24 5.80
CA LYS A 132 -7.92 -19.47 5.29
C LYS A 132 -9.10 -19.59 6.24
N ILE A 133 -9.80 -18.50 6.50
CA ILE A 133 -11.07 -18.50 7.22
C ILE A 133 -12.15 -18.94 6.24
N HIS A 134 -12.81 -20.05 6.56
CA HIS A 134 -13.95 -20.54 5.80
C HIS A 134 -15.22 -20.15 6.54
N VAL A 135 -16.04 -19.30 5.92
CA VAL A 135 -17.37 -18.98 6.45
C VAL A 135 -18.37 -19.97 5.84
N PRO A 136 -18.90 -20.92 6.63
CA PRO A 136 -19.88 -21.87 6.13
C PRO A 136 -21.07 -21.14 5.49
N TRP A 137 -21.66 -21.74 4.44
CA TRP A 137 -22.84 -21.26 3.70
C TRP A 137 -22.55 -20.09 2.74
N LEU A 138 -21.72 -19.11 3.12
CA LEU A 138 -21.38 -17.96 2.27
C LEU A 138 -20.35 -18.31 1.20
N LYS A 139 -19.49 -19.31 1.44
CA LYS A 139 -18.53 -19.82 0.44
C LYS A 139 -19.20 -20.47 -0.78
N GLU A 140 -20.45 -20.94 -0.64
CA GLU A 140 -21.20 -21.62 -1.70
C GLU A 140 -21.81 -20.66 -2.72
N ILE A 141 -21.78 -19.35 -2.45
CA ILE A 141 -22.27 -18.33 -3.39
C ILE A 141 -21.32 -18.32 -4.60
N PRO A 142 -21.83 -18.57 -5.82
CA PRO A 142 -20.99 -18.60 -7.02
C PRO A 142 -20.24 -17.27 -7.19
N VAL A 143 -18.94 -17.33 -7.55
CA VAL A 143 -18.03 -16.22 -7.79
C VAL A 143 -17.68 -15.43 -6.52
N ILE A 144 -18.66 -14.95 -5.77
CA ILE A 144 -18.46 -14.07 -4.59
C ILE A 144 -17.98 -14.86 -3.37
N GLY A 145 -18.46 -16.10 -3.21
CA GLY A 145 -18.15 -16.94 -2.07
C GLY A 145 -16.66 -17.15 -1.85
N PRO A 146 -15.94 -17.75 -2.79
CA PRO A 146 -14.49 -17.93 -2.70
C PRO A 146 -13.70 -16.63 -2.65
N ALA A 147 -14.22 -15.57 -3.31
CA ALA A 147 -13.53 -14.29 -3.37
C ALA A 147 -13.53 -13.52 -2.04
N LEU A 148 -14.61 -13.58 -1.27
CA LEU A 148 -14.77 -12.80 -0.04
C LEU A 148 -14.81 -13.63 1.25
N PHE A 149 -15.17 -14.90 1.20
CA PHE A 149 -15.41 -15.72 2.39
C PHE A 149 -14.46 -16.91 2.55
N GLU A 150 -13.43 -16.96 1.69
CA GLU A 150 -12.39 -17.99 1.75
C GLU A 150 -10.99 -17.36 1.65
N GLN A 151 -10.74 -16.33 2.48
CA GLN A 151 -9.50 -15.58 2.50
C GLN A 151 -8.78 -15.70 3.84
N GLN A 152 -7.49 -15.35 3.86
CA GLN A 152 -6.69 -15.33 5.06
C GLN A 152 -7.07 -14.18 6.02
N PRO A 153 -6.85 -14.30 7.34
CA PRO A 153 -7.23 -13.28 8.34
C PRO A 153 -6.72 -11.88 8.02
N LEU A 154 -5.47 -11.76 7.54
CA LEU A 154 -4.87 -10.47 7.19
C LEU A 154 -5.59 -9.76 6.03
N PHE A 155 -6.22 -10.51 5.13
CA PHE A 155 -7.06 -9.92 4.08
C PHE A 155 -8.21 -9.11 4.69
N TYR A 156 -8.93 -9.69 5.65
CA TYR A 156 -10.05 -9.00 6.31
C TYR A 156 -9.59 -7.80 7.13
N VAL A 157 -8.46 -7.93 7.85
CA VAL A 157 -7.84 -6.82 8.58
C VAL A 157 -7.50 -5.67 7.61
N SER A 158 -6.91 -5.99 6.47
CA SER A 158 -6.53 -4.99 5.46
C SER A 158 -7.74 -4.22 4.91
N TRP A 159 -8.82 -4.92 4.58
CA TRP A 159 -10.04 -4.28 4.10
C TRP A 159 -10.79 -3.52 5.21
N ALA A 160 -10.71 -3.95 6.46
CA ALA A 160 -11.27 -3.22 7.60
C ALA A 160 -10.53 -1.89 7.87
N LEU A 161 -9.26 -1.76 7.47
CA LEU A 161 -8.53 -0.49 7.57
C LEU A 161 -9.16 0.62 6.72
N VAL A 162 -9.83 0.30 5.61
CA VAL A 162 -10.47 1.30 4.74
C VAL A 162 -11.54 2.11 5.47
N PRO A 163 -12.59 1.50 6.07
CA PRO A 163 -13.58 2.25 6.83
C PRO A 163 -12.99 2.88 8.10
N ILE A 164 -12.00 2.25 8.75
CA ILE A 164 -11.34 2.80 9.94
C ILE A 164 -10.62 4.10 9.58
N VAL A 165 -9.77 4.11 8.55
CA VAL A 165 -9.06 5.31 8.12
C VAL A 165 -10.03 6.37 7.60
N ALA A 166 -11.09 5.98 6.89
CA ALA A 166 -12.15 6.89 6.46
C ALA A 166 -12.82 7.56 7.66
N TRP A 167 -13.16 6.79 8.69
CA TRP A 167 -13.76 7.32 9.91
C TRP A 167 -12.78 8.25 10.64
N VAL A 168 -11.52 7.85 10.79
CA VAL A 168 -10.47 8.68 11.42
C VAL A 168 -10.33 10.00 10.67
N LEU A 169 -10.17 9.97 9.35
CA LEU A 169 -9.95 11.19 8.56
C LEU A 169 -11.15 12.14 8.53
N PHE A 170 -12.40 11.61 8.48
CA PHE A 170 -13.57 12.44 8.21
C PHE A 170 -14.48 12.67 9.42
N ARG A 171 -14.34 11.88 10.49
CA ARG A 171 -15.24 11.94 11.65
C ARG A 171 -14.55 12.24 12.98
N THR A 172 -13.19 12.28 13.03
CA THR A 172 -12.46 12.54 14.29
C THR A 172 -11.82 13.94 14.32
N ARG A 173 -11.50 14.39 15.54
CA ARG A 173 -10.73 15.64 15.77
C ARG A 173 -9.34 15.55 15.13
N PHE A 174 -8.70 14.38 15.22
CA PHE A 174 -7.39 14.15 14.60
C PHE A 174 -7.46 14.30 13.07
N GLY A 175 -8.47 13.71 12.43
CA GLY A 175 -8.65 13.85 10.99
C GLY A 175 -8.94 15.29 10.54
N LEU A 176 -9.63 16.08 11.37
CA LEU A 176 -9.81 17.52 11.12
C LEU A 176 -8.46 18.25 11.19
N GLN A 177 -7.62 17.97 12.20
CA GLN A 177 -6.28 18.54 12.33
C GLN A 177 -5.37 18.17 11.16
N VAL A 178 -5.39 16.90 10.72
CA VAL A 178 -4.64 16.40 9.55
C VAL A 178 -5.03 17.18 8.30
N ARG A 179 -6.33 17.26 8.00
CA ARG A 179 -6.82 18.01 6.82
C ARG A 179 -6.52 19.51 6.92
N GLY A 180 -6.68 20.09 8.12
CA GLY A 180 -6.35 21.48 8.36
C GLY A 180 -4.85 21.77 8.17
N ALA A 181 -3.96 20.87 8.62
CA ALA A 181 -2.51 21.01 8.46
C ALA A 181 -2.06 20.96 6.98
N GLY A 182 -2.81 20.29 6.11
CA GLY A 182 -2.56 20.26 4.66
C GLY A 182 -3.20 21.40 3.88
N GLU A 183 -4.30 21.99 4.37
CA GLU A 183 -4.98 23.10 3.67
C GLU A 183 -4.55 24.49 4.17
N ALA A 184 -4.49 24.67 5.49
CA ALA A 184 -4.22 25.96 6.11
C ALA A 184 -3.40 25.78 7.41
N PRO A 185 -2.12 25.42 7.35
CA PRO A 185 -1.31 25.13 8.53
C PRO A 185 -1.22 26.32 9.49
N VAL A 186 -1.22 27.55 8.98
CA VAL A 186 -1.22 28.76 9.82
C VAL A 186 -2.48 28.86 10.67
N ALA A 187 -3.65 28.51 10.13
CA ALA A 187 -4.90 28.51 10.89
C ALA A 187 -4.92 27.43 11.98
N VAL A 188 -4.34 26.26 11.71
CA VAL A 188 -4.20 25.17 12.69
C VAL A 188 -3.29 25.60 13.85
N ASP A 189 -2.15 26.26 13.56
CA ASP A 189 -1.25 26.78 14.58
C ASP A 189 -1.90 27.92 15.41
N ALA A 190 -2.65 28.81 14.75
CA ALA A 190 -3.42 29.86 15.44
C ALA A 190 -4.51 29.28 16.36
N ALA A 191 -5.04 28.12 16.07
CA ALA A 191 -5.98 27.38 16.92
C ALA A 191 -5.28 26.63 18.08
N GLY A 192 -3.97 26.79 18.26
CA GLY A 192 -3.19 26.17 19.34
C GLY A 192 -2.77 24.72 19.08
N VAL A 193 -2.94 24.19 17.86
CA VAL A 193 -2.56 22.84 17.50
C VAL A 193 -1.18 22.85 16.82
N SER A 194 -0.26 22.03 17.30
CA SER A 194 1.07 21.91 16.71
C SER A 194 1.00 21.18 15.35
N VAL A 195 1.25 21.91 14.27
CA VAL A 195 1.28 21.38 12.89
C VAL A 195 2.32 20.27 12.75
N ASP A 196 3.51 20.46 13.36
CA ASP A 196 4.59 19.46 13.28
C ASP A 196 4.18 18.14 13.92
N ARG A 197 3.53 18.16 15.10
CA ARG A 197 3.04 16.93 15.76
C ARG A 197 2.00 16.22 14.92
N VAL A 198 1.09 16.95 14.28
CA VAL A 198 0.08 16.39 13.38
C VAL A 198 0.74 15.76 12.16
N ARG A 199 1.71 16.43 11.55
CA ARG A 199 2.47 15.91 10.41
C ARG A 199 3.28 14.66 10.77
N TYR A 200 3.95 14.65 11.94
CA TYR A 200 4.65 13.46 12.43
C TYR A 200 3.72 12.27 12.64
N ALA A 201 2.55 12.49 13.25
CA ALA A 201 1.57 11.43 13.45
C ALA A 201 1.04 10.91 12.10
N ALA A 202 0.79 11.80 11.14
CA ALA A 202 0.30 11.43 9.81
C ALA A 202 1.32 10.59 9.03
N ILE A 203 2.61 11.01 9.01
CA ILE A 203 3.65 10.24 8.31
C ILE A 203 3.94 8.90 9.00
N ALA A 204 3.87 8.85 10.33
CA ALA A 204 4.03 7.62 11.10
C ALA A 204 2.94 6.59 10.73
N ILE A 205 1.68 7.03 10.65
CA ILE A 205 0.57 6.18 10.18
C ILE A 205 0.81 5.75 8.72
N GLY A 206 1.21 6.68 7.85
CA GLY A 206 1.51 6.38 6.45
C GLY A 206 2.58 5.30 6.30
N GLY A 207 3.72 5.47 6.99
CA GLY A 207 4.81 4.51 6.93
C GLY A 207 4.52 3.16 7.60
N ALA A 208 3.77 3.16 8.70
CA ALA A 208 3.31 1.92 9.33
C ALA A 208 2.41 1.11 8.39
N LEU A 209 1.49 1.77 7.68
CA LEU A 209 0.63 1.12 6.70
C LEU A 209 1.41 0.71 5.43
N ALA A 210 2.40 1.49 4.99
CA ALA A 210 3.30 1.09 3.90
C ALA A 210 4.12 -0.15 4.27
N GLY A 211 4.68 -0.20 5.49
CA GLY A 211 5.36 -1.38 6.00
C GLY A 211 4.45 -2.59 6.09
N PHE A 212 3.23 -2.42 6.61
CA PHE A 212 2.22 -3.49 6.65
C PHE A 212 1.90 -3.99 5.23
N ALA A 213 1.71 -3.10 4.26
CA ALA A 213 1.44 -3.46 2.86
C ALA A 213 2.58 -4.29 2.26
N GLY A 214 3.83 -3.92 2.56
CA GLY A 214 5.02 -4.69 2.17
C GLY A 214 5.06 -6.07 2.84
N GLY A 215 4.86 -6.13 4.16
CA GLY A 215 4.79 -7.38 4.89
C GLY A 215 3.68 -8.31 4.38
N PHE A 216 2.50 -7.77 4.09
CA PHE A 216 1.41 -8.51 3.48
C PHE A 216 1.83 -9.11 2.12
N LEU A 217 2.40 -8.28 1.23
CA LEU A 217 2.85 -8.72 -0.09
C LEU A 217 3.85 -9.87 -0.01
N CYS A 218 4.85 -9.75 0.88
CA CYS A 218 5.93 -10.73 0.94
C CYS A 218 5.56 -11.97 1.76
N VAL A 219 5.04 -11.79 2.98
CA VAL A 219 4.85 -12.89 3.94
C VAL A 219 3.49 -13.57 3.74
N ALA A 220 2.44 -12.79 3.49
CA ALA A 220 1.08 -13.32 3.44
C ALA A 220 0.63 -13.74 2.04
N ASP A 221 1.08 -13.05 0.98
CA ASP A 221 0.66 -13.34 -0.40
C ASP A 221 1.66 -14.27 -1.13
N VAL A 222 2.97 -13.91 -1.13
CA VAL A 222 3.97 -14.58 -1.97
C VAL A 222 4.75 -15.68 -1.22
N GLY A 223 5.03 -15.48 0.07
CA GLY A 223 5.78 -16.41 0.92
C GLY A 223 7.30 -16.43 0.66
N ILE A 224 7.82 -15.62 -0.27
CA ILE A 224 9.25 -15.49 -0.59
C ILE A 224 9.62 -14.02 -0.78
N PHE A 225 10.86 -13.67 -0.43
CA PHE A 225 11.40 -12.35 -0.74
C PHE A 225 12.23 -12.39 -2.02
N THR A 226 12.04 -11.42 -2.89
CA THR A 226 12.90 -11.15 -4.04
C THR A 226 13.29 -9.67 -4.05
N THR A 227 14.50 -9.38 -4.55
CA THR A 227 14.97 -7.99 -4.63
C THR A 227 14.01 -7.14 -5.50
N ASN A 228 13.62 -5.98 -4.98
CA ASN A 228 12.68 -5.04 -5.63
C ASN A 228 11.29 -5.63 -5.92
N MET A 229 10.80 -6.58 -5.12
CA MET A 229 9.55 -7.28 -5.37
C MET A 229 8.30 -6.38 -5.36
N THR A 230 8.39 -5.17 -4.82
CA THR A 230 7.30 -4.17 -4.84
C THR A 230 7.05 -3.63 -6.25
N VAL A 231 8.06 -3.62 -7.12
CA VAL A 231 7.97 -3.25 -8.56
C VAL A 231 7.18 -1.94 -8.78
N GLY A 232 7.43 -0.92 -7.94
CA GLY A 232 6.76 0.38 -8.04
C GLY A 232 5.33 0.44 -7.48
N GLN A 233 4.87 -0.58 -6.74
CA GLN A 233 3.52 -0.56 -6.15
C GLN A 233 3.31 0.61 -5.18
N GLY A 234 4.36 1.09 -4.49
CA GLY A 234 4.29 2.27 -3.65
C GLY A 234 3.98 3.54 -4.45
N PHE A 235 4.61 3.72 -5.61
CA PHE A 235 4.30 4.85 -6.50
C PHE A 235 2.89 4.76 -7.09
N ILE A 236 2.41 3.54 -7.37
CA ILE A 236 1.02 3.33 -7.81
C ILE A 236 0.05 3.68 -6.68
N ALA A 237 0.35 3.30 -5.43
CA ALA A 237 -0.46 3.62 -4.27
C ALA A 237 -0.56 5.15 -4.07
N LEU A 238 0.56 5.88 -4.25
CA LEU A 238 0.59 7.35 -4.25
C LEU A 238 -0.29 7.93 -5.37
N ALA A 239 -0.15 7.42 -6.60
CA ALA A 239 -0.98 7.84 -7.73
C ALA A 239 -2.48 7.59 -7.47
N LEU A 240 -2.82 6.44 -6.88
CA LEU A 240 -4.19 6.10 -6.49
C LEU A 240 -4.73 7.03 -5.39
N ALA A 241 -3.89 7.46 -4.44
CA ALA A 241 -4.28 8.43 -3.42
C ALA A 241 -4.66 9.77 -4.07
N MET A 242 -3.87 10.26 -5.02
CA MET A 242 -4.15 11.50 -5.76
C MET A 242 -5.40 11.39 -6.63
N VAL A 243 -5.51 10.34 -7.45
CA VAL A 243 -6.67 10.08 -8.33
C VAL A 243 -7.94 9.88 -7.51
N GLY A 244 -7.84 9.22 -6.36
CA GLY A 244 -8.93 9.03 -5.41
C GLY A 244 -9.32 10.29 -4.61
N ASN A 245 -8.66 11.44 -4.85
CA ASN A 245 -8.87 12.66 -4.07
C ASN A 245 -8.72 12.42 -2.57
N TRP A 246 -7.75 11.61 -2.18
CA TRP A 246 -7.46 11.24 -0.78
C TRP A 246 -8.67 10.66 -0.02
N SER A 247 -9.60 10.04 -0.74
CA SER A 247 -10.73 9.34 -0.16
C SER A 247 -10.43 7.84 -0.07
N PRO A 248 -10.40 7.24 1.14
CA PRO A 248 -10.09 5.81 1.30
C PRO A 248 -10.97 4.89 0.46
N TRP A 249 -12.24 5.22 0.28
CA TRP A 249 -13.16 4.45 -0.55
C TRP A 249 -12.81 4.48 -2.04
N ARG A 250 -12.42 5.66 -2.56
CA ARG A 250 -12.04 5.79 -3.97
C ARG A 250 -10.69 5.12 -4.24
N ILE A 251 -9.76 5.20 -3.28
CA ILE A 251 -8.49 4.48 -3.32
C ILE A 251 -8.75 2.98 -3.37
N ALA A 252 -9.65 2.46 -2.52
CA ALA A 252 -10.03 1.06 -2.50
C ALA A 252 -10.60 0.60 -3.86
N VAL A 253 -11.50 1.39 -4.46
CA VAL A 253 -12.03 1.09 -5.80
C VAL A 253 -10.92 1.07 -6.86
N GLY A 254 -10.03 2.07 -6.87
CA GLY A 254 -8.91 2.12 -7.80
C GLY A 254 -7.96 0.93 -7.64
N ALA A 255 -7.67 0.54 -6.40
CA ALA A 255 -6.83 -0.63 -6.11
C ALA A 255 -7.50 -1.95 -6.51
N ILE A 256 -8.83 -2.09 -6.36
CA ILE A 256 -9.58 -3.26 -6.87
C ILE A 256 -9.44 -3.33 -8.39
N VAL A 257 -9.65 -2.23 -9.10
CA VAL A 257 -9.50 -2.18 -10.56
C VAL A 257 -8.09 -2.62 -10.97
N PHE A 258 -7.06 -2.07 -10.31
CA PHE A 258 -5.68 -2.47 -10.57
C PHE A 258 -5.44 -3.96 -10.29
N GLY A 259 -5.90 -4.47 -9.15
CA GLY A 259 -5.77 -5.88 -8.78
C GLY A 259 -6.45 -6.82 -9.76
N LEU A 260 -7.65 -6.45 -10.24
CA LEU A 260 -8.38 -7.21 -11.26
C LEU A 260 -7.63 -7.21 -12.59
N LEU A 261 -7.11 -6.07 -13.05
CA LEU A 261 -6.30 -6.00 -14.28
C LEU A 261 -5.05 -6.87 -14.18
N ARG A 262 -4.39 -6.89 -13.02
CA ARG A 262 -3.24 -7.76 -12.76
C ARG A 262 -3.63 -9.24 -12.77
N SER A 263 -4.75 -9.58 -12.14
CA SER A 263 -5.28 -10.95 -12.11
C SER A 263 -5.73 -11.44 -13.49
N MET A 264 -6.28 -10.54 -14.33
CA MET A 264 -6.63 -10.88 -15.73
C MET A 264 -5.39 -11.32 -16.53
N GLY A 265 -4.25 -10.67 -16.33
CA GLY A 265 -3.00 -11.06 -17.00
C GLY A 265 -2.64 -12.51 -16.73
N ASP A 266 -2.69 -12.93 -15.46
CA ASP A 266 -2.42 -14.32 -15.07
C ASP A 266 -3.50 -15.27 -15.55
N GLY A 267 -4.77 -14.86 -15.48
CA GLY A 267 -5.91 -15.65 -15.94
C GLY A 267 -5.87 -15.96 -17.44
N LEU A 268 -5.48 -14.99 -18.26
CA LEU A 268 -5.33 -15.18 -19.71
C LEU A 268 -4.23 -16.19 -20.06
N GLN A 269 -3.15 -16.22 -19.27
CA GLN A 269 -2.10 -17.23 -19.42
C GLN A 269 -2.62 -18.65 -19.11
N ILE A 270 -3.43 -18.80 -18.04
CA ILE A 270 -4.05 -20.07 -17.67
C ILE A 270 -4.99 -20.57 -18.79
N LEU A 271 -5.69 -19.66 -19.46
CA LEU A 271 -6.56 -19.99 -20.60
C LEU A 271 -5.79 -20.31 -21.89
N GLY A 272 -4.45 -20.30 -21.85
CA GLY A 272 -3.62 -20.62 -23.02
C GLY A 272 -3.62 -19.54 -24.09
N VAL A 273 -4.02 -18.31 -23.74
CA VAL A 273 -3.93 -17.17 -24.67
C VAL A 273 -2.46 -16.84 -24.88
N ASN A 274 -1.98 -17.00 -26.11
CA ASN A 274 -0.56 -16.86 -26.46
C ASN A 274 -0.15 -15.38 -26.59
N VAL A 275 -0.27 -14.61 -25.50
CA VAL A 275 0.20 -13.23 -25.39
C VAL A 275 1.44 -13.23 -24.51
N ARG A 276 2.47 -12.51 -24.94
CA ARG A 276 3.70 -12.38 -24.14
C ARG A 276 3.40 -11.83 -22.75
N PRO A 277 3.93 -12.43 -21.67
CA PRO A 277 3.67 -12.03 -20.28
C PRO A 277 3.94 -10.54 -20.01
N GLU A 278 4.92 -9.96 -20.72
CA GLU A 278 5.30 -8.56 -20.56
C GLU A 278 4.17 -7.60 -20.94
N PHE A 279 3.40 -7.90 -21.99
CA PHE A 279 2.24 -7.07 -22.38
C PHE A 279 1.10 -7.17 -21.36
N LEU A 280 0.88 -8.35 -20.80
CA LEU A 280 -0.12 -8.53 -19.75
C LEU A 280 0.27 -7.81 -18.47
N ALA A 281 1.56 -7.79 -18.13
CA ALA A 281 2.08 -7.04 -16.99
C ALA A 281 1.93 -5.51 -17.16
N MET A 282 1.85 -4.99 -18.39
CA MET A 282 1.64 -3.56 -18.64
C MET A 282 0.18 -3.11 -18.40
N LEU A 283 -0.81 -4.00 -18.50
CA LEU A 283 -2.23 -3.66 -18.41
C LEU A 283 -2.60 -2.83 -17.16
N PRO A 284 -2.18 -3.21 -15.94
CA PRO A 284 -2.51 -2.44 -14.75
C PRO A 284 -1.92 -1.02 -14.77
N TYR A 285 -0.69 -0.86 -15.26
CA TYR A 285 -0.03 0.44 -15.35
C TYR A 285 -0.70 1.36 -16.37
N LEU A 286 -1.07 0.81 -17.53
CA LEU A 286 -1.86 1.53 -18.54
C LEU A 286 -3.23 1.95 -17.96
N GLY A 287 -3.85 1.09 -17.17
CA GLY A 287 -5.10 1.40 -16.47
C GLY A 287 -4.96 2.61 -15.52
N VAL A 288 -3.87 2.67 -14.75
CA VAL A 288 -3.59 3.82 -13.86
C VAL A 288 -3.33 5.09 -14.68
N ILE A 289 -2.53 5.02 -15.74
CA ILE A 289 -2.27 6.18 -16.61
C ILE A 289 -3.58 6.69 -17.21
N LEU A 290 -4.41 5.80 -17.73
CA LEU A 290 -5.71 6.16 -18.28
C LEU A 290 -6.61 6.82 -17.23
N ALA A 291 -6.67 6.25 -16.02
CA ALA A 291 -7.42 6.83 -14.90
C ALA A 291 -6.90 8.21 -14.54
N MET A 292 -5.58 8.41 -14.49
CA MET A 292 -4.98 9.73 -14.24
C MET A 292 -5.35 10.74 -15.32
N VAL A 293 -5.28 10.37 -16.60
CA VAL A 293 -5.66 11.26 -17.71
C VAL A 293 -7.14 11.64 -17.64
N LEU A 294 -8.03 10.68 -17.41
CA LEU A 294 -9.48 10.92 -17.36
C LEU A 294 -9.91 11.73 -16.13
N LEU A 295 -9.19 11.64 -15.03
CA LEU A 295 -9.53 12.27 -13.75
C LEU A 295 -8.66 13.49 -13.41
N ALA A 296 -7.64 13.81 -14.20
CA ALA A 296 -6.67 14.87 -13.95
C ALA A 296 -7.31 16.24 -13.63
N GLY A 297 -8.39 16.60 -14.32
CA GLY A 297 -9.09 17.87 -14.10
C GLY A 297 -9.97 17.93 -12.84
N ARG A 298 -10.09 16.84 -12.08
CA ARG A 298 -10.98 16.71 -10.92
C ARG A 298 -10.25 16.61 -9.58
N THR A 299 -8.91 16.52 -9.61
CA THR A 299 -8.09 16.41 -8.39
C THR A 299 -7.83 17.79 -7.78
N ARG A 300 -8.10 17.95 -6.49
CA ARG A 300 -7.78 19.16 -5.72
C ARG A 300 -6.67 18.86 -4.74
N LEU A 301 -5.43 19.24 -5.07
CA LEU A 301 -4.28 19.05 -4.20
C LEU A 301 -4.46 19.84 -2.89
N PRO A 302 -4.07 19.30 -1.73
CA PRO A 302 -3.97 20.08 -0.50
C PRO A 302 -3.05 21.28 -0.70
N ALA A 303 -3.49 22.47 -0.27
CA ALA A 303 -2.80 23.73 -0.59
C ALA A 303 -1.35 23.81 -0.06
N ALA A 304 -1.07 23.15 1.05
CA ALA A 304 0.26 23.09 1.67
C ALA A 304 1.00 21.76 1.38
N LEU A 305 0.59 21.00 0.34
CA LEU A 305 1.28 19.75 -0.03
C LEU A 305 2.72 20.06 -0.45
N ALA A 306 3.65 19.24 0.04
CA ALA A 306 5.09 19.34 -0.18
C ALA A 306 5.73 20.68 0.30
N THR A 307 5.00 21.53 1.01
CA THR A 307 5.54 22.79 1.50
C THR A 307 5.96 22.68 2.98
N PRO A 308 7.22 23.02 3.32
CA PRO A 308 7.67 23.04 4.71
C PRO A 308 6.96 24.15 5.48
N TYR A 309 6.41 23.83 6.66
CA TYR A 309 5.79 24.82 7.53
C TYR A 309 6.84 25.52 8.40
N ARG A 310 6.78 26.85 8.46
CA ARG A 310 7.59 27.67 9.37
C ARG A 310 6.67 28.55 10.21
N ARG A 311 6.71 28.38 11.52
CA ARG A 311 5.95 29.20 12.45
C ARG A 311 6.38 30.68 12.35
N GLY A 312 5.43 31.59 12.14
CA GLY A 312 5.71 33.02 12.04
C GLY A 312 6.29 33.50 10.71
N ALA A 313 6.50 32.66 9.72
CA ALA A 313 6.83 33.11 8.37
C ALA A 313 5.56 33.67 7.71
N ARG A 314 5.64 34.95 7.28
CA ARG A 314 4.62 35.63 6.46
C ARG A 314 4.88 35.36 4.99
#